data_12ed5f57a017e4c8747a86a9f4141cb3
#
_entry.id   12ed5f57a017e4c8747a86a9f4141cb3
#
_cell.length_a   1.000
_cell.length_b   1.000
_cell.length_c   1.000
_cell.angle_alpha   90.00
_cell.angle_beta   90.00
_cell.angle_gamma   90.00
#
_symmetry.space_group_name_H-M   'P 1'
#
loop_
_entity.id
_entity.type
_entity.pdbx_description
1 polymer ?
#
loop_
_entity_poly.entity_id
_entity_poly.type
_entity_poly.pdbx_seq_one_letter_code
_entity_poly.pdbx_strand_id
1 'polypeptide(L)'
;MQKKTSSTQVRRLERDLVEPVVDYLRGIGCDQIVPEQQFFDRGIDVYGIKSSGRRTVTYAVELKLTKWTRALQQAATYQLCCDFSYIAMPLKRVLSLDLSIFREAGVGVLFIRPDGTVGEMLEAQRSLETRRHYVEAMSKANLEDSLYAV
;
A
#
# COMPACT_ATOMS: atom_id res chain seq x y z
N MET A 1 17.33 -8.57 33.33
CA MET A 1 18.07 -9.09 32.18
C MET A 1 17.22 -9.65 31.03
N GLN A 2 15.97 -9.95 31.28
CA GLN A 2 15.06 -10.48 30.23
C GLN A 2 14.39 -9.42 29.37
N LYS A 3 14.56 -8.13 29.70
CA LYS A 3 13.96 -7.01 28.96
C LYS A 3 14.65 -6.67 27.64
N LYS A 4 15.86 -7.17 27.39
CA LYS A 4 16.61 -6.87 26.17
C LYS A 4 16.17 -7.73 24.96
N THR A 5 15.62 -8.90 25.19
CA THR A 5 15.18 -9.80 24.13
C THR A 5 13.81 -9.43 23.57
N SER A 6 12.93 -8.82 24.37
CA SER A 6 11.64 -8.36 23.89
C SER A 6 11.74 -7.06 23.06
N SER A 7 12.77 -6.25 23.29
CA SER A 7 12.94 -5.00 22.51
C SER A 7 13.45 -5.27 21.09
N THR A 8 14.12 -6.40 20.85
CA THR A 8 14.57 -6.79 19.51
C THR A 8 13.40 -7.31 18.66
N GLN A 9 12.40 -7.95 19.27
CA GLN A 9 11.19 -8.40 18.56
C GLN A 9 10.23 -7.27 18.25
N VAL A 10 10.25 -6.17 19.02
CA VAL A 10 9.40 -4.99 18.83
C VAL A 10 9.92 -4.09 17.72
N ARG A 11 11.17 -4.26 17.27
CA ARG A 11 11.80 -3.46 16.21
C ARG A 11 11.54 -4.00 14.81
N ARG A 12 10.36 -4.55 14.57
CA ARG A 12 9.94 -4.84 13.21
C ARG A 12 9.85 -3.51 12.47
N LEU A 13 10.57 -3.40 11.36
CA LEU A 13 10.60 -2.18 10.57
C LEU A 13 9.46 -2.21 9.54
N GLU A 14 8.96 -1.03 9.17
CA GLU A 14 7.93 -0.93 8.14
C GLU A 14 8.38 -1.56 6.82
N ARG A 15 9.66 -1.46 6.48
CA ARG A 15 10.23 -2.10 5.29
C ARG A 15 10.05 -3.62 5.25
N ASP A 16 9.91 -4.25 6.42
CA ASP A 16 9.67 -5.70 6.50
C ASP A 16 8.26 -6.07 6.03
N LEU A 17 7.37 -5.09 5.94
CA LEU A 17 6.01 -5.28 5.44
C LEU A 17 5.91 -5.17 3.92
N VAL A 18 6.95 -4.71 3.24
CA VAL A 18 6.94 -4.49 1.78
C VAL A 18 6.74 -5.81 1.04
N GLU A 19 7.57 -6.80 1.31
CA GLU A 19 7.55 -8.07 0.57
C GLU A 19 6.22 -8.83 0.69
N PRO A 20 5.64 -8.97 1.89
CA PRO A 20 4.30 -9.55 2.00
C PRO A 20 3.24 -8.84 1.17
N VAL A 21 3.27 -7.50 1.13
CA VAL A 21 2.31 -6.71 0.35
C VAL A 21 2.58 -6.86 -1.15
N VAL A 22 3.83 -6.90 -1.58
CA VAL A 22 4.19 -7.18 -2.98
C VAL A 22 3.63 -8.53 -3.41
N ASP A 23 3.80 -9.57 -2.60
CA ASP A 23 3.28 -10.90 -2.89
C ASP A 23 1.76 -10.91 -2.97
N TYR A 24 1.10 -10.18 -2.07
CA TYR A 24 -0.35 -10.03 -2.09
C TYR A 24 -0.83 -9.36 -3.40
N LEU A 25 -0.19 -8.26 -3.80
CA LEU A 25 -0.56 -7.56 -5.04
C LEU A 25 -0.34 -8.44 -6.27
N ARG A 26 0.73 -9.23 -6.31
CA ARG A 26 0.93 -10.22 -7.37
C ARG A 26 -0.21 -11.24 -7.38
N GLY A 27 -0.61 -11.69 -6.19
CA GLY A 27 -1.68 -12.68 -6.04
C GLY A 27 -3.03 -12.20 -6.55
N ILE A 28 -3.33 -10.90 -6.46
CA ILE A 28 -4.56 -10.34 -7.01
C ILE A 28 -4.45 -9.93 -8.49
N GLY A 29 -3.28 -10.11 -9.10
CA GLY A 29 -3.09 -9.95 -10.54
C GLY A 29 -2.27 -8.73 -10.97
N CYS A 30 -1.62 -8.02 -10.06
CA CYS A 30 -0.72 -6.94 -10.46
C CYS A 30 0.48 -7.51 -11.21
N ASP A 31 0.69 -7.02 -12.42
CA ASP A 31 1.79 -7.42 -13.28
C ASP A 31 2.98 -6.46 -13.20
N GLN A 32 2.78 -5.28 -12.65
CA GLN A 32 3.85 -4.34 -12.34
C GLN A 32 3.68 -3.83 -10.91
N ILE A 33 4.74 -3.91 -10.12
CA ILE A 33 4.73 -3.47 -8.72
C ILE A 33 5.98 -2.66 -8.46
N VAL A 34 5.79 -1.45 -7.92
CA VAL A 34 6.86 -0.49 -7.69
C VAL A 34 6.89 -0.12 -6.21
N PRO A 35 7.87 -0.62 -5.44
CA PRO A 35 8.11 -0.12 -4.10
C PRO A 35 8.64 1.32 -4.15
N GLU A 36 8.26 2.11 -3.16
CA GLU A 36 8.70 3.52 -3.03
C GLU A 36 8.42 4.36 -4.28
N GLN A 37 7.21 4.21 -4.84
CA GLN A 37 6.78 5.02 -5.98
C GLN A 37 6.68 6.48 -5.60
N GLN A 38 7.40 7.35 -6.31
CA GLN A 38 7.31 8.79 -6.08
C GLN A 38 5.98 9.37 -6.54
N PHE A 39 5.39 10.21 -5.71
CA PHE A 39 4.20 10.99 -6.01
C PHE A 39 4.37 12.37 -5.36
N PHE A 40 4.71 13.38 -6.17
CA PHE A 40 5.15 14.70 -5.73
C PHE A 40 6.38 14.58 -4.80
N ASP A 41 6.29 15.13 -3.59
CA ASP A 41 7.35 15.08 -2.57
C ASP A 41 7.28 13.87 -1.65
N ARG A 42 6.38 12.91 -1.95
CA ARG A 42 6.12 11.73 -1.12
C ARG A 42 6.42 10.45 -1.86
N GLY A 43 6.79 9.42 -1.11
CA GLY A 43 6.91 8.07 -1.63
C GLY A 43 5.70 7.24 -1.23
N ILE A 44 5.05 6.61 -2.19
CA ILE A 44 4.04 5.58 -1.94
C ILE A 44 4.81 4.30 -1.63
N ASP A 45 4.53 3.68 -0.49
CA ASP A 45 5.34 2.54 -0.05
C ASP A 45 5.30 1.38 -1.05
N VAL A 46 4.12 1.04 -1.57
CA VAL A 46 3.99 0.04 -2.63
C VAL A 46 2.89 0.48 -3.60
N TYR A 47 3.22 0.50 -4.88
CA TYR A 47 2.29 0.84 -5.95
C TYR A 47 2.16 -0.33 -6.91
N GLY A 48 0.93 -0.79 -7.15
CA GLY A 48 0.67 -1.93 -8.02
C GLY A 48 -0.17 -1.53 -9.24
N ILE A 49 0.16 -2.12 -10.37
CA ILE A 49 -0.55 -1.92 -11.62
C ILE A 49 -1.01 -3.27 -12.12
N LYS A 50 -2.31 -3.39 -12.36
CA LYS A 50 -2.93 -4.57 -12.94
C LYS A 50 -3.44 -4.22 -14.32
N SER A 51 -2.86 -4.83 -15.33
CA SER A 51 -3.26 -4.63 -16.73
C SER A 51 -4.19 -5.77 -17.16
N SER A 52 -5.34 -5.42 -17.73
CA SER A 52 -6.30 -6.37 -18.25
C SER A 52 -6.80 -5.85 -19.61
N GLY A 53 -6.20 -6.34 -20.69
CA GLY A 53 -6.47 -5.82 -22.03
C GLY A 53 -6.11 -4.34 -22.14
N ARG A 54 -7.11 -3.51 -22.45
CA ARG A 54 -6.93 -2.05 -22.55
C ARG A 54 -7.14 -1.30 -21.24
N ARG A 55 -7.55 -2.03 -20.19
CA ARG A 55 -7.84 -1.44 -18.89
C ARG A 55 -6.67 -1.62 -17.95
N THR A 56 -6.41 -0.59 -17.19
CA THR A 56 -5.39 -0.60 -16.14
C THR A 56 -6.07 -0.26 -14.82
N VAL A 57 -5.83 -1.08 -13.81
CA VAL A 57 -6.28 -0.83 -12.43
C VAL A 57 -5.06 -0.63 -11.56
N THR A 58 -5.07 0.42 -10.75
CA THR A 58 -3.93 0.80 -9.94
C THR A 58 -4.26 0.76 -8.45
N TYR A 59 -3.26 0.37 -7.68
CA TYR A 59 -3.34 0.19 -6.23
C TYR A 59 -2.21 0.94 -5.55
N ALA A 60 -2.51 1.67 -4.51
CA ALA A 60 -1.50 2.26 -3.63
C ALA A 60 -1.65 1.67 -2.24
N VAL A 61 -0.56 1.29 -1.60
CA VAL A 61 -0.57 0.74 -0.25
C VAL A 61 0.42 1.51 0.60
N GLU A 62 -0.09 2.08 1.69
CA GLU A 62 0.72 2.71 2.73
C GLU A 62 0.98 1.71 3.84
N LEU A 63 2.24 1.53 4.22
CA LEU A 63 2.65 0.61 5.26
C LEU A 63 2.82 1.35 6.58
N LYS A 64 2.27 0.80 7.67
CA LYS A 64 2.43 1.39 8.99
C LYS A 64 2.44 0.33 10.07
N LEU A 65 3.31 0.50 11.07
CA LEU A 65 3.36 -0.42 12.21
C LEU A 65 2.36 -0.04 13.30
N THR A 66 2.19 1.24 13.59
CA THR A 66 1.41 1.67 14.75
C THR A 66 0.50 2.87 14.50
N LYS A 67 0.99 3.95 13.92
CA LYS A 67 0.27 5.23 13.84
C LYS A 67 -0.60 5.31 12.60
N TRP A 68 -1.85 4.89 12.72
CA TRP A 68 -2.79 4.79 11.59
C TRP A 68 -3.28 6.15 11.07
N THR A 69 -3.35 7.19 11.92
CA THR A 69 -3.96 8.47 11.53
C THR A 69 -3.22 9.11 10.37
N ARG A 70 -1.90 9.18 10.45
CA ARG A 70 -1.07 9.73 9.37
C ARG A 70 -1.10 8.83 8.14
N ALA A 71 -1.10 7.52 8.33
CA ALA A 71 -1.21 6.56 7.23
C ALA A 71 -2.51 6.75 6.46
N LEU A 72 -3.63 6.97 7.17
CA LEU A 72 -4.92 7.23 6.54
C LEU A 72 -4.89 8.51 5.72
N GLN A 73 -4.29 9.59 6.23
CA GLN A 73 -4.17 10.85 5.50
C GLN A 73 -3.34 10.67 4.22
N GLN A 74 -2.24 9.94 4.30
CA GLN A 74 -1.39 9.63 3.15
C GLN A 74 -2.15 8.79 2.13
N ALA A 75 -2.80 7.71 2.57
CA ALA A 75 -3.56 6.84 1.69
C ALA A 75 -4.73 7.57 1.02
N ALA A 76 -5.38 8.50 1.71
CA ALA A 76 -6.43 9.32 1.13
C ALA A 76 -5.88 10.24 0.02
N THR A 77 -4.69 10.80 0.20
CA THR A 77 -4.01 11.61 -0.82
C THR A 77 -3.71 10.78 -2.07
N TYR A 78 -3.34 9.51 -1.91
CA TYR A 78 -3.03 8.64 -3.04
C TYR A 78 -4.24 8.32 -3.93
N GLN A 79 -5.45 8.62 -3.47
CA GLN A 79 -6.66 8.48 -4.30
C GLN A 79 -6.61 9.35 -5.55
N LEU A 80 -5.74 10.35 -5.59
CA LEU A 80 -5.52 11.16 -6.79
C LEU A 80 -4.80 10.39 -7.91
N CYS A 81 -4.01 9.38 -7.55
CA CYS A 81 -3.14 8.68 -8.49
C CYS A 81 -3.37 7.16 -8.55
N CYS A 82 -4.39 6.65 -7.87
CA CYS A 82 -4.72 5.23 -7.92
C CYS A 82 -6.22 5.00 -7.88
N ASP A 83 -6.64 3.82 -8.36
CA ASP A 83 -8.03 3.40 -8.31
C ASP A 83 -8.41 2.91 -6.91
N PHE A 84 -7.53 2.19 -6.24
CA PHE A 84 -7.77 1.63 -4.91
C PHE A 84 -6.61 1.94 -3.98
N SER A 85 -6.91 2.61 -2.88
CA SER A 85 -5.91 2.99 -1.89
C SER A 85 -6.12 2.21 -0.59
N TYR A 86 -5.05 1.67 -0.06
CA TYR A 86 -5.05 0.84 1.15
C TYR A 86 -4.02 1.31 2.15
N ILE A 87 -4.28 1.02 3.42
CA ILE A 87 -3.22 0.91 4.42
C ILE A 87 -2.99 -0.56 4.72
N ALA A 88 -1.77 -0.93 5.08
CA ALA A 88 -1.43 -2.28 5.52
C ALA A 88 -0.70 -2.19 6.86
N MET A 89 -1.16 -2.97 7.82
CA MET A 89 -0.64 -3.01 9.19
C MET A 89 -0.62 -4.44 9.70
N PRO A 90 0.22 -4.72 10.71
CA PRO A 90 0.15 -6.02 11.39
C PRO A 90 -1.27 -6.32 11.90
N LEU A 91 -1.69 -7.57 11.79
CA LEU A 91 -3.05 -8.01 12.14
C LEU A 91 -3.45 -7.54 13.55
N LYS A 92 -2.55 -7.64 14.50
CA LYS A 92 -2.81 -7.23 15.88
C LYS A 92 -3.27 -5.77 15.97
N ARG A 93 -2.70 -4.89 15.15
CA ARG A 93 -3.08 -3.47 15.11
C ARG A 93 -4.39 -3.26 14.38
N VAL A 94 -4.61 -3.98 13.30
CA VAL A 94 -5.84 -3.89 12.51
C VAL A 94 -7.06 -4.25 13.34
N LEU A 95 -6.95 -5.23 14.23
CA LEU A 95 -8.05 -5.65 15.09
C LEU A 95 -8.52 -4.57 16.06
N SER A 96 -7.70 -3.56 16.33
CA SER A 96 -8.06 -2.44 17.22
C SER A 96 -8.53 -1.20 16.48
N LEU A 97 -8.58 -1.22 15.14
CA LEU A 97 -8.99 -0.05 14.35
C LEU A 97 -10.52 0.10 14.33
N ASP A 98 -10.96 1.35 14.29
CA ASP A 98 -12.34 1.66 13.94
C ASP A 98 -12.45 1.72 12.40
N LEU A 99 -12.94 0.65 11.80
CA LEU A 99 -13.01 0.53 10.35
C LEU A 99 -13.97 1.53 9.70
N SER A 100 -14.92 2.09 10.47
CA SER A 100 -15.86 3.06 9.92
C SER A 100 -15.17 4.32 9.41
N ILE A 101 -14.09 4.73 10.07
CA ILE A 101 -13.27 5.89 9.66
C ILE A 101 -12.65 5.65 8.29
N PHE A 102 -12.12 4.45 8.07
CA PHE A 102 -11.52 4.06 6.78
C PHE A 102 -12.59 3.92 5.71
N ARG A 103 -13.72 3.35 6.06
CA ARG A 103 -14.85 3.19 5.12
C ARG A 103 -15.35 4.54 4.62
N GLU A 104 -15.48 5.54 5.49
CA GLU A 104 -15.88 6.89 5.11
C GLU A 104 -14.87 7.53 4.16
N ALA A 105 -13.59 7.30 4.39
CA ALA A 105 -12.52 7.81 3.52
C ALA A 105 -12.39 7.05 2.20
N GLY A 106 -13.02 5.88 2.07
CA GLY A 106 -12.89 5.02 0.90
C GLY A 106 -11.57 4.27 0.85
N VAL A 107 -10.79 4.29 1.94
CA VAL A 107 -9.49 3.63 2.06
C VAL A 107 -9.69 2.24 2.64
N GLY A 108 -9.13 1.24 1.95
CA GLY A 108 -9.18 -0.14 2.43
C GLY A 108 -8.11 -0.44 3.48
N VAL A 109 -8.26 -1.57 4.13
CA VAL A 109 -7.34 -2.01 5.18
C VAL A 109 -6.91 -3.45 4.90
N LEU A 110 -5.60 -3.64 4.76
CA LEU A 110 -4.97 -4.94 4.67
C LEU A 110 -4.33 -5.28 6.02
N PHE A 111 -4.39 -6.54 6.40
CA PHE A 111 -3.68 -7.04 7.58
C PHE A 111 -2.54 -7.96 7.16
N ILE A 112 -1.47 -7.94 7.94
CA ILE A 112 -0.31 -8.78 7.72
C ILE A 112 -0.13 -9.64 8.97
N ARG A 113 -0.18 -10.97 8.77
CA ARG A 113 0.05 -11.94 9.86
C ARG A 113 1.55 -12.07 10.14
N PRO A 114 1.90 -12.60 11.32
CA PRO A 114 3.31 -12.85 11.65
C PRO A 114 4.04 -13.74 10.66
N ASP A 115 3.34 -14.67 9.99
CA ASP A 115 3.90 -15.55 8.97
C ASP A 115 4.08 -14.88 7.59
N GLY A 116 3.68 -13.61 7.46
CA GLY A 116 3.77 -12.86 6.22
C GLY A 116 2.56 -12.95 5.32
N THR A 117 1.54 -13.76 5.65
CA THR A 117 0.31 -13.78 4.86
C THR A 117 -0.47 -12.48 5.03
N VAL A 118 -0.98 -11.96 3.92
CA VAL A 118 -1.74 -10.72 3.88
C VAL A 118 -3.18 -11.04 3.47
N GLY A 119 -4.11 -10.39 4.14
CA GLY A 119 -5.51 -10.48 3.81
C GLY A 119 -6.18 -9.12 3.85
N GLU A 120 -7.39 -9.05 3.34
CA GLU A 120 -8.19 -7.84 3.29
C GLU A 120 -9.18 -7.81 4.44
N MET A 121 -9.06 -6.80 5.30
CA MET A 121 -10.00 -6.57 6.39
C MET A 121 -11.14 -5.67 5.96
N LEU A 122 -10.85 -4.68 5.12
CA LEU A 122 -11.82 -3.76 4.55
C LEU A 122 -11.44 -3.50 3.10
N GLU A 123 -12.40 -3.71 2.20
CA GLU A 123 -12.19 -3.43 0.78
C GLU A 123 -12.16 -1.92 0.54
N ALA A 124 -11.17 -1.46 -0.23
CA ALA A 124 -11.12 -0.08 -0.67
C ALA A 124 -12.23 0.19 -1.67
N GLN A 125 -12.79 1.39 -1.62
CA GLN A 125 -13.71 1.86 -2.65
C GLN A 125 -12.92 2.42 -3.83
N ARG A 126 -13.44 2.23 -5.03
CA ARG A 126 -12.83 2.82 -6.21
C ARG A 126 -12.80 4.34 -6.06
N SER A 127 -11.64 4.94 -6.25
CA SER A 127 -11.47 6.38 -6.12
C SER A 127 -12.25 7.12 -7.18
N LEU A 128 -13.06 8.10 -6.77
CA LEU A 128 -13.74 9.03 -7.65
C LEU A 128 -12.86 10.23 -8.00
N GLU A 129 -11.74 10.39 -7.31
CA GLU A 129 -10.83 11.53 -7.45
C GLU A 129 -9.62 11.23 -8.32
N THR A 130 -9.50 9.99 -8.82
CA THR A 130 -8.35 9.58 -9.61
C THR A 130 -8.18 10.46 -10.84
N ARG A 131 -7.02 11.07 -10.94
CA ARG A 131 -6.64 11.91 -12.07
C ARG A 131 -5.78 11.12 -13.04
N ARG A 132 -6.34 10.85 -14.22
CA ARG A 132 -5.69 10.00 -15.23
C ARG A 132 -4.28 10.48 -15.58
N HIS A 133 -4.05 11.77 -15.67
CA HIS A 133 -2.74 12.31 -16.02
C HIS A 133 -1.65 11.99 -14.97
N TYR A 134 -2.01 11.89 -13.69
CA TYR A 134 -1.06 11.45 -12.67
C TYR A 134 -0.70 9.98 -12.82
N VAL A 135 -1.69 9.14 -13.09
CA VAL A 135 -1.48 7.71 -13.33
C VAL A 135 -0.58 7.49 -14.54
N GLU A 136 -0.86 8.18 -15.63
CA GLU A 136 -0.06 8.09 -16.87
C GLU A 136 1.38 8.57 -16.66
N ALA A 137 1.56 9.69 -15.95
CA ALA A 137 2.88 10.22 -15.64
C ALA A 137 3.71 9.25 -14.80
N MET A 138 3.09 8.62 -13.81
CA MET A 138 3.76 7.63 -12.97
C MET A 138 4.13 6.37 -13.75
N SER A 139 3.24 5.89 -14.59
CA SER A 139 3.50 4.72 -15.45
C SER A 139 4.63 4.99 -16.43
N LYS A 140 4.68 6.18 -17.01
CA LYS A 140 5.74 6.59 -17.93
C LYS A 140 7.09 6.68 -17.21
N ALA A 141 7.13 7.29 -16.03
CA ALA A 141 8.34 7.40 -15.23
C ALA A 141 8.88 6.02 -14.86
N ASN A 142 8.01 5.10 -14.47
CA ASN A 142 8.41 3.72 -14.15
C ASN A 142 8.96 2.98 -15.35
N LEU A 143 8.40 3.21 -16.53
CA LEU A 143 8.90 2.61 -17.76
C LEU A 143 10.28 3.14 -18.12
N GLU A 144 10.50 4.44 -17.98
CA GLU A 144 11.80 5.07 -18.23
C GLU A 144 12.86 4.54 -17.26
N ASP A 145 12.54 4.46 -15.97
CA ASP A 145 13.43 3.88 -14.96
C ASP A 145 13.79 2.42 -15.29
N SER A 146 12.80 1.64 -15.73
CA SER A 146 13.01 0.25 -16.15
C SER A 146 13.95 0.15 -17.35
N LEU A 147 13.87 1.08 -18.29
CA LEU A 147 14.76 1.11 -19.46
C LEU A 147 16.20 1.46 -19.11
N TYR A 148 16.42 2.24 -18.07
CA TYR A 148 17.75 2.64 -17.61
C TYR A 148 18.33 1.71 -16.54
N ALA A 149 17.58 0.79 -16.01
CA ALA A 149 17.99 -0.13 -14.95
C ALA A 149 18.76 -1.36 -15.45
N VAL A 150 19.16 -1.37 -16.70
CA VAL A 150 19.97 -2.46 -17.30
C VAL A 150 21.48 -2.20 -17.07
#